data_41d2c0477f4fb4492b663066f6f71286
#
_entry.id   41d2c0477f4fb4492b663066f6f71286
#
_cell.length_a   1.000
_cell.length_b   1.000
_cell.length_c   1.000
_cell.angle_alpha   90.00
_cell.angle_beta   90.00
_cell.angle_gamma   90.00
#
_symmetry.space_group_name_H-M   'P 1'
#
loop_
_entity.id
_entity.type
_entity.pdbx_description
1 polymer ?
#
loop_
_entity_poly.entity_id
_entity_poly.type
_entity_poly.pdbx_seq_one_letter_code
_entity_poly.pdbx_strand_id
1 'polypeptide(L)'
;MKKVSWIVVIAGAVVGLAALVLTHLGNPANMGFCIACFLRDITGAVGMHGAAKVQYVRPEIIGLVLGAFIMSVATKEFRAKAGSSPATRFVLGAFVMIGALAFLGCPLRMVLRIGGGDLNAVVGLVGFTLGIFIGIQFLKRGFSLKRAYPVGKGEGGVLPIVMTGLLILVIAVPSLFKFSEEGPGSKHAPMLAALLIAVVVGALAQRARLCMVGGIRDAMLFKDFKLLYGFVAIFVVVLAGNLITGSFKLGFALQPIAHSSQLWNLLGMVLVGWGSVLLGGCPLRQLILAGEGNGDSAVTVFGMIVGAAFAHNFGLAGNADAMNEAKEVVVGGISNNGKVAVCLGILIMLGVSLWNMPKTASAPVEAAK
;
A
#
# COMPACT_ATOMS: atom_id res chain seq x y z
N MET A 1 24.98 -4.24 -18.28
CA MET A 1 23.67 -4.65 -17.70
C MET A 1 23.90 -5.04 -16.24
N LYS A 2 23.24 -4.38 -15.27
CA LYS A 2 23.30 -4.79 -13.85
C LYS A 2 22.65 -6.18 -13.71
N LYS A 3 23.31 -7.11 -12.97
CA LYS A 3 22.82 -8.49 -12.79
C LYS A 3 21.39 -8.53 -12.22
N VAL A 4 20.54 -9.41 -12.72
CA VAL A 4 19.20 -9.69 -12.18
C VAL A 4 19.33 -10.13 -10.72
N SER A 5 18.54 -9.55 -9.84
CA SER A 5 18.50 -9.97 -8.44
C SER A 5 17.44 -11.07 -8.26
N TRP A 6 17.86 -12.32 -8.30
CA TRP A 6 16.98 -13.48 -8.19
C TRP A 6 16.13 -13.48 -6.92
N ILE A 7 16.67 -12.96 -5.81
CA ILE A 7 15.90 -12.86 -4.55
C ILE A 7 14.66 -11.96 -4.71
N VAL A 8 14.75 -10.89 -5.53
CA VAL A 8 13.62 -9.99 -5.79
C VAL A 8 12.59 -10.67 -6.69
N VAL A 9 13.04 -11.41 -7.70
CA VAL A 9 12.16 -12.19 -8.60
C VAL A 9 11.42 -13.26 -7.83
N ILE A 10 12.14 -14.04 -7.01
CA ILE A 10 11.55 -15.10 -6.18
C ILE A 10 10.56 -14.50 -5.17
N ALA A 11 10.92 -13.43 -4.48
CA ALA A 11 10.01 -12.75 -3.56
C ALA A 11 8.75 -12.26 -4.27
N GLY A 12 8.88 -11.66 -5.46
CA GLY A 12 7.73 -11.25 -6.28
C GLY A 12 6.85 -12.44 -6.68
N ALA A 13 7.45 -13.52 -7.15
CA ALA A 13 6.72 -14.73 -7.55
C ALA A 13 5.97 -15.34 -6.35
N VAL A 14 6.59 -15.42 -5.18
CA VAL A 14 5.95 -15.92 -3.95
C VAL A 14 4.80 -15.01 -3.50
N VAL A 15 4.95 -13.67 -3.58
CA VAL A 15 3.86 -12.72 -3.30
C VAL A 15 2.68 -12.94 -4.26
N GLY A 16 2.95 -13.11 -5.56
CA GLY A 16 1.91 -13.40 -6.55
C GLY A 16 1.18 -14.71 -6.26
N LEU A 17 1.93 -15.79 -5.98
CA LEU A 17 1.37 -17.10 -5.63
C LEU A 17 0.56 -17.02 -4.32
N ALA A 18 1.10 -16.38 -3.30
CA ALA A 18 0.41 -16.19 -2.03
C ALA A 18 -0.92 -15.42 -2.19
N ALA A 19 -0.95 -14.39 -3.07
CA ALA A 19 -2.17 -13.67 -3.38
C ALA A 19 -3.23 -14.56 -4.05
N LEU A 20 -2.83 -15.42 -5.00
CA LEU A 20 -3.73 -16.40 -5.63
C LEU A 20 -4.26 -17.42 -4.61
N VAL A 21 -3.38 -17.99 -3.80
CA VAL A 21 -3.76 -18.96 -2.76
C VAL A 21 -4.74 -18.33 -1.77
N LEU A 22 -4.47 -17.12 -1.27
CA LEU A 22 -5.38 -16.44 -0.34
C LEU A 22 -6.73 -16.09 -0.99
N THR A 23 -6.75 -15.76 -2.27
CA THR A 23 -8.01 -15.55 -3.01
C THR A 23 -8.79 -16.86 -3.12
N HIS A 24 -8.12 -17.98 -3.39
CA HIS A 24 -8.75 -19.29 -3.44
C HIS A 24 -9.27 -19.76 -2.07
N LEU A 25 -8.57 -19.39 -1.00
CA LEU A 25 -8.96 -19.69 0.38
C LEU A 25 -10.09 -18.79 0.93
N GLY A 26 -10.56 -17.80 0.16
CA GLY A 26 -11.72 -16.98 0.53
C GLY A 26 -11.51 -15.47 0.55
N ASN A 27 -10.29 -14.96 0.34
CA ASN A 27 -10.10 -13.52 0.17
C ASN A 27 -10.82 -13.04 -1.10
N PRO A 28 -11.27 -11.76 -1.16
CA PRO A 28 -11.95 -11.26 -2.34
C PRO A 28 -11.09 -11.38 -3.61
N ALA A 29 -11.75 -11.61 -4.75
CA ALA A 29 -11.09 -11.69 -6.04
C ALA A 29 -10.25 -10.44 -6.34
N ASN A 30 -9.05 -10.63 -6.91
CA ASN A 30 -8.06 -9.57 -7.15
C ASN A 30 -7.64 -8.80 -5.88
N MET A 31 -7.83 -9.38 -4.69
CA MET A 31 -7.51 -8.76 -3.39
C MET A 31 -6.87 -9.76 -2.41
N GLY A 32 -6.13 -10.74 -2.91
CA GLY A 32 -5.40 -11.70 -2.06
C GLY A 32 -4.44 -10.99 -1.09
N PHE A 33 -3.75 -9.93 -1.57
CA PHE A 33 -3.05 -8.95 -0.74
C PHE A 33 -3.41 -7.53 -1.16
N CYS A 34 -3.88 -6.70 -0.23
CA CYS A 34 -4.09 -5.26 -0.44
C CYS A 34 -3.81 -4.49 0.84
N ILE A 35 -2.71 -3.76 0.89
CA ILE A 35 -2.33 -3.05 2.11
C ILE A 35 -3.38 -2.00 2.50
N ALA A 36 -3.83 -1.19 1.54
CA ALA A 36 -4.82 -0.14 1.82
C ALA A 36 -6.16 -0.74 2.28
N CYS A 37 -6.71 -1.72 1.52
CA CYS A 37 -8.00 -2.31 1.87
C CYS A 37 -7.94 -3.07 3.21
N PHE A 38 -6.84 -3.75 3.49
CA PHE A 38 -6.71 -4.54 4.71
C PHE A 38 -6.44 -3.67 5.95
N LEU A 39 -5.67 -2.58 5.82
CA LEU A 39 -5.58 -1.58 6.89
C LEU A 39 -6.92 -0.91 7.15
N ARG A 40 -7.69 -0.58 6.10
CA ARG A 40 -9.06 -0.08 6.20
C ARG A 40 -9.95 -1.05 6.98
N ASP A 41 -9.91 -2.34 6.64
CA ASP A 41 -10.73 -3.37 7.30
C ASP A 41 -10.39 -3.48 8.78
N ILE A 42 -9.09 -3.44 9.15
CA ILE A 42 -8.64 -3.37 10.55
C ILE A 42 -9.17 -2.12 11.24
N THR A 43 -9.06 -0.95 10.56
CA THR A 43 -9.56 0.33 11.08
C THR A 43 -11.06 0.27 11.41
N GLY A 44 -11.84 -0.41 10.57
CA GLY A 44 -13.25 -0.65 10.81
C GLY A 44 -13.51 -1.66 11.92
N ALA A 45 -12.73 -2.74 11.97
CA ALA A 45 -12.86 -3.77 13.00
C ALA A 45 -12.63 -3.20 14.42
N VAL A 46 -11.67 -2.30 14.57
CA VAL A 46 -11.41 -1.60 15.85
C VAL A 46 -12.37 -0.42 16.11
N GLY A 47 -13.37 -0.20 15.25
CA GLY A 47 -14.42 0.78 15.46
C GLY A 47 -14.08 2.23 15.07
N MET A 48 -12.96 2.50 14.37
CA MET A 48 -12.60 3.86 13.94
C MET A 48 -13.46 4.36 12.77
N HIS A 49 -14.22 3.48 12.08
CA HIS A 49 -15.25 3.86 11.12
C HIS A 49 -16.46 2.92 11.17
N GLY A 50 -17.62 3.42 10.70
CA GLY A 50 -18.90 2.71 10.74
C GLY A 50 -19.28 1.94 9.47
N ALA A 51 -18.41 1.82 8.46
CA ALA A 51 -18.74 1.16 7.19
C ALA A 51 -18.81 -0.38 7.38
N ALA A 52 -20.02 -0.91 7.59
CA ALA A 52 -20.29 -2.30 7.98
C ALA A 52 -19.73 -3.36 6.99
N LYS A 53 -19.60 -3.03 5.69
CA LYS A 53 -19.13 -3.97 4.65
C LYS A 53 -17.59 -4.19 4.64
N VAL A 54 -16.83 -3.46 5.46
CA VAL A 54 -15.36 -3.43 5.40
C VAL A 54 -14.74 -3.41 6.79
N GLN A 55 -15.16 -4.36 7.63
CA GLN A 55 -14.74 -4.53 9.02
C GLN A 55 -14.27 -5.97 9.23
N TYR A 56 -12.96 -6.15 9.37
CA TYR A 56 -12.32 -7.44 9.68
C TYR A 56 -10.88 -7.22 10.16
N VAL A 57 -10.44 -7.95 11.18
CA VAL A 57 -9.03 -7.93 11.60
C VAL A 57 -8.23 -8.79 10.64
N ARG A 58 -7.56 -8.16 9.67
CA ARG A 58 -6.82 -8.83 8.60
C ARG A 58 -5.49 -9.40 9.10
N PRO A 59 -5.38 -10.73 9.27
CA PRO A 59 -4.15 -11.37 9.73
C PRO A 59 -3.00 -11.19 8.74
N GLU A 60 -3.29 -10.88 7.48
CA GLU A 60 -2.29 -10.60 6.46
C GLU A 60 -1.44 -9.37 6.79
N ILE A 61 -2.03 -8.31 7.34
CA ILE A 61 -1.28 -7.12 7.75
C ILE A 61 -0.39 -7.44 8.96
N ILE A 62 -0.94 -8.16 9.93
CA ILE A 62 -0.21 -8.60 11.12
C ILE A 62 0.98 -9.46 10.71
N GLY A 63 0.73 -10.47 9.87
CA GLY A 63 1.76 -11.39 9.39
C GLY A 63 2.87 -10.69 8.58
N LEU A 64 2.53 -9.73 7.72
CA LEU A 64 3.52 -8.94 6.98
C LEU A 64 4.50 -8.20 7.91
N VAL A 65 3.97 -7.54 8.94
CA VAL A 65 4.79 -6.78 9.91
C VAL A 65 5.63 -7.74 10.77
N LEU A 66 5.03 -8.81 11.29
CA LEU A 66 5.73 -9.79 12.13
C LEU A 66 6.78 -10.58 11.33
N GLY A 67 6.48 -10.96 10.08
CA GLY A 67 7.44 -11.62 9.20
C GLY A 67 8.65 -10.73 8.89
N ALA A 68 8.42 -9.45 8.63
CA ALA A 68 9.51 -8.48 8.44
C ALA A 68 10.32 -8.28 9.74
N PHE A 69 9.66 -8.21 10.88
CA PHE A 69 10.31 -8.12 12.19
C PHE A 69 11.18 -9.35 12.47
N ILE A 70 10.62 -10.56 12.37
CA ILE A 70 11.35 -11.81 12.61
C ILE A 70 12.58 -11.89 11.69
N MET A 71 12.40 -11.62 10.39
CA MET A 71 13.52 -11.68 9.44
C MET A 71 14.57 -10.63 9.74
N SER A 72 14.20 -9.39 10.07
CA SER A 72 15.15 -8.32 10.38
C SER A 72 15.97 -8.59 11.65
N VAL A 73 15.35 -9.22 12.66
CA VAL A 73 16.06 -9.65 13.88
C VAL A 73 17.00 -10.82 13.57
N ALA A 74 16.53 -11.83 12.84
CA ALA A 74 17.32 -13.01 12.47
C ALA A 74 18.56 -12.64 11.62
N THR A 75 18.42 -11.66 10.73
CA THR A 75 19.53 -11.17 9.87
C THR A 75 20.34 -10.03 10.49
N LYS A 76 20.03 -9.63 11.75
CA LYS A 76 20.67 -8.50 12.45
C LYS A 76 20.53 -7.15 11.71
N GLU A 77 19.43 -7.01 10.95
CA GLU A 77 19.10 -5.79 10.20
C GLU A 77 18.09 -4.90 10.95
N PHE A 78 17.57 -5.33 12.10
CA PHE A 78 16.67 -4.52 12.93
C PHE A 78 17.38 -3.27 13.43
N ARG A 79 16.88 -2.08 13.05
CA ARG A 79 17.46 -0.79 13.40
C ARG A 79 16.40 0.18 13.87
N ALA A 80 16.32 0.36 15.18
CA ALA A 80 15.43 1.34 15.80
C ALA A 80 15.88 2.76 15.44
N LYS A 81 15.09 3.47 14.65
CA LYS A 81 15.34 4.85 14.22
C LYS A 81 14.04 5.59 13.97
N ALA A 82 13.98 6.88 14.29
CA ALA A 82 12.82 7.76 14.08
C ALA A 82 13.24 9.24 14.06
N GLY A 83 12.27 10.14 13.93
CA GLY A 83 12.45 11.59 14.08
C GLY A 83 12.57 12.38 12.77
N SER A 84 12.41 11.72 11.63
CA SER A 84 12.46 12.35 10.32
C SER A 84 11.06 12.92 9.94
N SER A 85 10.78 14.16 10.36
CA SER A 85 9.54 14.90 10.05
C SER A 85 8.24 14.10 10.31
N PRO A 86 7.96 13.66 11.55
CA PRO A 86 6.85 12.74 11.85
C PRO A 86 5.48 13.29 11.46
N ALA A 87 5.18 14.58 11.71
CA ALA A 87 3.92 15.19 11.31
C ALA A 87 3.69 15.15 9.80
N THR A 88 4.73 15.49 9.02
CA THR A 88 4.67 15.42 7.56
C THR A 88 4.44 13.98 7.06
N ARG A 89 5.12 13.00 7.66
CA ARG A 89 4.94 11.58 7.32
C ARG A 89 3.54 11.08 7.62
N PHE A 90 2.98 11.50 8.75
CA PHE A 90 1.61 11.17 9.13
C PHE A 90 0.61 11.72 8.09
N VAL A 91 0.71 13.00 7.74
CA VAL A 91 -0.16 13.65 6.74
C VAL A 91 -0.01 13.00 5.36
N LEU A 92 1.22 12.78 4.90
CA LEU A 92 1.47 12.09 3.63
C LEU A 92 0.88 10.68 3.64
N GLY A 93 1.02 9.93 4.75
CA GLY A 93 0.42 8.61 4.93
C GLY A 93 -1.10 8.63 4.82
N ALA A 94 -1.75 9.61 5.46
CA ALA A 94 -3.20 9.78 5.38
C ALA A 94 -3.69 10.03 3.94
N PHE A 95 -3.04 10.93 3.21
CA PHE A 95 -3.43 11.22 1.82
C PHE A 95 -3.07 10.11 0.84
N VAL A 96 -1.97 9.39 1.05
CA VAL A 96 -1.67 8.15 0.30
C VAL A 96 -2.79 7.12 0.50
N MET A 97 -3.31 6.98 1.72
CA MET A 97 -4.43 6.08 1.99
C MET A 97 -5.72 6.55 1.31
N ILE A 98 -6.06 7.84 1.39
CA ILE A 98 -7.24 8.41 0.71
C ILE A 98 -7.16 8.17 -0.79
N GLY A 99 -6.02 8.43 -1.43
CA GLY A 99 -5.82 8.15 -2.86
C GLY A 99 -5.95 6.66 -3.20
N ALA A 100 -5.40 5.78 -2.36
CA ALA A 100 -5.50 4.34 -2.54
C ALA A 100 -6.93 3.82 -2.36
N LEU A 101 -7.71 4.39 -1.44
CA LEU A 101 -9.11 4.03 -1.25
C LEU A 101 -10.04 4.68 -2.30
N ALA A 102 -9.67 5.84 -2.86
CA ALA A 102 -10.34 6.39 -4.02
C ALA A 102 -10.22 5.45 -5.24
N PHE A 103 -9.06 4.86 -5.47
CA PHE A 103 -8.80 3.85 -6.52
C PHE A 103 -9.32 2.45 -6.14
N LEU A 104 -9.69 2.20 -4.89
CA LEU A 104 -10.01 0.90 -4.32
C LEU A 104 -8.82 -0.09 -4.38
N GLY A 105 -7.61 0.38 -4.06
CA GLY A 105 -6.46 -0.51 -3.98
C GLY A 105 -5.12 0.19 -3.83
N CYS A 106 -4.17 -0.46 -3.17
CA CYS A 106 -2.77 -0.03 -3.12
C CYS A 106 -2.01 -0.47 -4.40
N PRO A 107 -0.78 0.02 -4.63
CA PRO A 107 0.02 -0.36 -5.79
C PRO A 107 0.24 -1.88 -5.94
N LEU A 108 0.32 -2.63 -4.83
CA LEU A 108 0.40 -4.09 -4.91
C LEU A 108 -0.89 -4.67 -5.49
N ARG A 109 -2.05 -4.28 -4.97
CA ARG A 109 -3.34 -4.72 -5.50
C ARG A 109 -3.55 -4.30 -6.95
N MET A 110 -3.07 -3.11 -7.34
CA MET A 110 -3.12 -2.66 -8.73
C MET A 110 -2.50 -3.71 -9.68
N VAL A 111 -1.35 -4.30 -9.30
CA VAL A 111 -0.70 -5.37 -10.09
C VAL A 111 -1.56 -6.62 -10.12
N LEU A 112 -2.13 -7.02 -8.99
CA LEU A 112 -3.04 -8.18 -8.91
C LEU A 112 -4.27 -7.98 -9.83
N ARG A 113 -4.85 -6.77 -9.83
CA ARG A 113 -5.98 -6.41 -10.69
C ARG A 113 -5.61 -6.47 -12.17
N ILE A 114 -4.42 -5.95 -12.57
CA ILE A 114 -3.94 -6.06 -13.95
C ILE A 114 -3.77 -7.54 -14.35
N GLY A 115 -3.18 -8.37 -13.49
CA GLY A 115 -3.07 -9.81 -13.70
C GLY A 115 -4.43 -10.55 -13.73
N GLY A 116 -5.49 -9.96 -13.22
CA GLY A 116 -6.87 -10.43 -13.31
C GLY A 116 -7.63 -9.93 -14.54
N GLY A 117 -7.03 -9.06 -15.37
CA GLY A 117 -7.66 -8.51 -16.59
C GLY A 117 -8.39 -7.18 -16.38
N ASP A 118 -8.25 -6.53 -15.21
CA ASP A 118 -8.90 -5.26 -14.91
C ASP A 118 -8.17 -4.08 -15.57
N LEU A 119 -8.75 -3.54 -16.64
CA LEU A 119 -8.20 -2.41 -17.38
C LEU A 119 -8.26 -1.08 -16.59
N ASN A 120 -9.13 -0.95 -15.58
CA ASN A 120 -9.13 0.22 -14.70
C ASN A 120 -7.80 0.30 -13.92
N ALA A 121 -7.19 -0.85 -13.61
CA ALA A 121 -5.92 -0.90 -12.93
C ALA A 121 -4.74 -0.51 -13.85
N VAL A 122 -4.88 -0.65 -15.17
CA VAL A 122 -3.91 -0.12 -16.15
C VAL A 122 -3.94 1.41 -16.13
N VAL A 123 -5.13 2.03 -16.10
CA VAL A 123 -5.28 3.48 -15.92
C VAL A 123 -4.68 3.92 -14.59
N GLY A 124 -4.91 3.15 -13.52
CA GLY A 124 -4.26 3.36 -12.23
C GLY A 124 -2.73 3.29 -12.30
N LEU A 125 -2.15 2.35 -13.07
CA LEU A 125 -0.71 2.25 -13.29
C LEU A 125 -0.14 3.49 -13.99
N VAL A 126 -0.85 4.03 -14.97
CA VAL A 126 -0.47 5.30 -15.62
C VAL A 126 -0.46 6.43 -14.59
N GLY A 127 -1.52 6.58 -13.80
CA GLY A 127 -1.59 7.57 -12.73
C GLY A 127 -0.46 7.42 -11.70
N PHE A 128 -0.21 6.18 -11.26
CA PHE A 128 0.86 5.86 -10.31
C PHE A 128 2.24 6.24 -10.85
N THR A 129 2.50 5.94 -12.12
CA THR A 129 3.76 6.26 -12.80
C THR A 129 3.93 7.77 -12.96
N LEU A 130 2.86 8.50 -13.32
CA LEU A 130 2.87 9.97 -13.36
C LEU A 130 3.15 10.58 -11.98
N GLY A 131 2.49 10.08 -10.94
CA GLY A 131 2.75 10.52 -9.56
C GLY A 131 4.20 10.29 -9.13
N ILE A 132 4.77 9.12 -9.47
CA ILE A 132 6.19 8.83 -9.24
C ILE A 132 7.08 9.82 -10.00
N PHE A 133 6.79 10.08 -11.27
CA PHE A 133 7.56 11.03 -12.08
C PHE A 133 7.54 12.43 -11.45
N ILE A 134 6.37 12.93 -11.00
CA ILE A 134 6.25 14.21 -10.30
C ILE A 134 7.10 14.19 -9.02
N GLY A 135 6.99 13.17 -8.18
CA GLY A 135 7.77 13.03 -6.95
C GLY A 135 9.29 13.03 -7.20
N ILE A 136 9.73 12.39 -8.29
CA ILE A 136 11.14 12.38 -8.72
C ILE A 136 11.65 13.80 -9.03
N GLN A 137 10.83 14.68 -9.63
CA GLN A 137 11.26 16.06 -9.91
C GLN A 137 11.58 16.82 -8.62
N PHE A 138 10.80 16.60 -7.55
CA PHE A 138 11.08 17.20 -6.25
C PHE A 138 12.31 16.58 -5.58
N LEU A 139 12.51 15.26 -5.67
CA LEU A 139 13.74 14.60 -5.18
C LEU A 139 15.00 15.17 -5.86
N LYS A 140 14.97 15.35 -7.20
CA LYS A 140 16.07 15.93 -7.97
C LYS A 140 16.38 17.38 -7.55
N ARG A 141 15.38 18.10 -7.05
CA ARG A 141 15.51 19.48 -6.56
C ARG A 141 15.86 19.57 -5.07
N GLY A 142 16.21 18.44 -4.43
CA GLY A 142 16.70 18.40 -3.05
C GLY A 142 15.61 18.23 -1.98
N PHE A 143 14.40 17.79 -2.34
CA PHE A 143 13.37 17.44 -1.35
C PHE A 143 13.92 16.43 -0.35
N SER A 144 13.72 16.69 0.96
CA SER A 144 14.14 15.81 2.04
C SER A 144 13.22 15.92 3.25
N LEU A 145 12.84 14.78 3.82
CA LEU A 145 12.17 14.70 5.12
C LEU A 145 13.16 14.71 6.29
N LYS A 146 14.39 15.17 6.06
CA LYS A 146 15.49 15.22 7.03
C LYS A 146 15.99 13.84 7.48
N ARG A 147 16.83 13.79 8.50
CA ARG A 147 17.47 12.56 8.98
C ARG A 147 16.64 11.93 10.09
N ALA A 148 16.63 10.60 10.14
CA ALA A 148 16.20 9.82 11.30
C ALA A 148 17.38 9.61 12.24
N TYR A 149 17.09 9.51 13.53
CA TYR A 149 18.07 9.30 14.60
C TYR A 149 17.86 7.93 15.26
N PRO A 150 18.88 7.31 15.82
CA PRO A 150 18.73 6.12 16.65
C PRO A 150 17.78 6.41 17.83
N VAL A 151 16.85 5.49 18.09
CA VAL A 151 15.90 5.55 19.21
C VAL A 151 15.93 4.25 19.99
N GLY A 152 15.23 4.19 21.13
CA GLY A 152 15.09 2.97 21.91
C GLY A 152 14.46 1.83 21.10
N LYS A 153 14.85 0.57 21.38
CA LYS A 153 14.29 -0.61 20.68
C LYS A 153 12.77 -0.71 20.78
N GLY A 154 12.17 -0.27 21.89
CA GLY A 154 10.73 -0.23 22.09
C GLY A 154 10.05 0.77 21.13
N GLU A 155 10.61 1.97 20.96
CA GLU A 155 10.10 2.98 20.03
C GLU A 155 10.19 2.52 18.57
N GLY A 156 11.32 1.90 18.18
CA GLY A 156 11.44 1.30 16.85
C GLY A 156 10.52 0.11 16.64
N GLY A 157 10.21 -0.64 17.70
CA GLY A 157 9.34 -1.81 17.71
C GLY A 157 7.85 -1.54 17.89
N VAL A 158 7.40 -0.28 17.93
CA VAL A 158 6.00 0.08 18.21
C VAL A 158 5.01 -0.67 17.30
N LEU A 159 5.24 -0.68 15.99
CA LEU A 159 4.28 -1.35 15.09
C LEU A 159 4.25 -2.88 15.26
N PRO A 160 5.38 -3.62 15.35
CA PRO A 160 5.37 -5.04 15.73
C PRO A 160 4.66 -5.32 17.06
N ILE A 161 4.86 -4.47 18.08
CA ILE A 161 4.20 -4.60 19.39
C ILE A 161 2.68 -4.44 19.24
N VAL A 162 2.23 -3.38 18.54
CA VAL A 162 0.79 -3.13 18.29
C VAL A 162 0.16 -4.29 17.51
N MET A 163 0.83 -4.80 16.47
CA MET A 163 0.33 -5.92 15.67
C MET A 163 0.26 -7.22 16.47
N THR A 164 1.25 -7.47 17.35
CA THR A 164 1.22 -8.62 18.27
C THR A 164 0.07 -8.49 19.27
N GLY A 165 -0.10 -7.30 19.87
CA GLY A 165 -1.21 -7.02 20.78
C GLY A 165 -2.57 -7.20 20.09
N LEU A 166 -2.73 -6.71 18.86
CA LEU A 166 -3.94 -6.88 18.05
C LEU A 166 -4.23 -8.36 17.78
N LEU A 167 -3.19 -9.16 17.45
CA LEU A 167 -3.34 -10.60 17.25
C LEU A 167 -3.80 -11.31 18.52
N ILE A 168 -3.19 -11.00 19.66
CA ILE A 168 -3.58 -11.57 20.95
C ILE A 168 -5.03 -11.20 21.29
N LEU A 169 -5.40 -9.94 21.12
CA LEU A 169 -6.74 -9.45 21.44
C LEU A 169 -7.82 -10.08 20.55
N VAL A 170 -7.58 -10.23 19.24
CA VAL A 170 -8.59 -10.83 18.36
C VAL A 170 -8.81 -12.32 18.63
N ILE A 171 -7.78 -13.02 19.15
CA ILE A 171 -7.89 -14.42 19.55
C ILE A 171 -8.54 -14.54 20.93
N ALA A 172 -8.13 -13.73 21.90
CA ALA A 172 -8.57 -13.84 23.29
C ALA A 172 -9.95 -13.24 23.54
N VAL A 173 -10.27 -12.11 22.89
CA VAL A 173 -11.51 -11.35 23.11
C VAL A 173 -12.07 -10.85 21.76
N PRO A 174 -12.55 -11.76 20.87
CA PRO A 174 -13.06 -11.39 19.55
C PRO A 174 -14.26 -10.42 19.59
N SER A 175 -15.01 -10.41 20.71
CA SER A 175 -16.15 -9.51 20.91
C SER A 175 -15.81 -8.01 20.97
N LEU A 176 -14.53 -7.66 21.13
CA LEU A 176 -14.06 -6.27 21.04
C LEU A 176 -14.05 -5.73 19.60
N PHE A 177 -14.13 -6.61 18.62
CA PHE A 177 -13.98 -6.25 17.22
C PHE A 177 -15.30 -6.35 16.46
N LYS A 178 -15.44 -5.51 15.47
CA LYS A 178 -16.55 -5.55 14.52
C LYS A 178 -16.16 -6.44 13.33
N PHE A 179 -17.10 -7.28 12.91
CA PHE A 179 -16.94 -8.16 11.75
C PHE A 179 -18.06 -7.91 10.77
N SER A 180 -17.72 -7.82 9.47
CA SER A 180 -18.71 -7.66 8.41
C SER A 180 -19.47 -8.95 8.17
N GLU A 181 -20.78 -8.88 8.05
CA GLU A 181 -21.64 -9.99 7.64
C GLU A 181 -21.72 -10.11 6.11
N GLU A 182 -21.52 -9.00 5.40
CA GLU A 182 -21.55 -8.94 3.94
C GLU A 182 -20.41 -8.08 3.37
N GLY A 183 -20.25 -8.09 2.04
CA GLY A 183 -19.27 -7.27 1.35
C GLY A 183 -17.83 -7.80 1.45
N PRO A 184 -16.83 -6.95 1.15
CA PRO A 184 -15.43 -7.38 1.13
C PRO A 184 -14.87 -7.81 2.50
N GLY A 185 -15.40 -7.27 3.59
CA GLY A 185 -14.95 -7.59 4.94
C GLY A 185 -15.35 -8.99 5.39
N SER A 186 -16.50 -9.51 4.91
CA SER A 186 -16.94 -10.87 5.24
C SER A 186 -16.19 -11.95 4.44
N LYS A 187 -15.49 -11.59 3.38
CA LYS A 187 -14.69 -12.50 2.55
C LYS A 187 -13.26 -12.52 3.06
N HIS A 188 -12.84 -13.65 3.59
CA HIS A 188 -11.47 -13.80 4.12
C HIS A 188 -11.02 -15.27 4.14
N ALA A 189 -9.74 -15.49 3.94
CA ALA A 189 -9.11 -16.79 4.14
C ALA A 189 -9.12 -17.17 5.63
N PRO A 190 -8.99 -18.47 5.97
CA PRO A 190 -8.83 -18.91 7.36
C PRO A 190 -7.69 -18.16 8.04
N MET A 191 -7.95 -17.64 9.27
CA MET A 191 -7.05 -16.72 9.99
C MET A 191 -5.62 -17.24 10.09
N LEU A 192 -5.45 -18.53 10.49
CA LEU A 192 -4.11 -19.10 10.66
C LEU A 192 -3.37 -19.23 9.32
N ALA A 193 -4.05 -19.65 8.26
CA ALA A 193 -3.44 -19.77 6.94
C ALA A 193 -3.01 -18.39 6.41
N ALA A 194 -3.89 -17.39 6.53
CA ALA A 194 -3.59 -16.02 6.12
C ALA A 194 -2.41 -15.42 6.90
N LEU A 195 -2.36 -15.66 8.23
CA LEU A 195 -1.25 -15.22 9.07
C LEU A 195 0.08 -15.85 8.65
N LEU A 196 0.13 -17.17 8.51
CA LEU A 196 1.37 -17.90 8.19
C LEU A 196 1.89 -17.53 6.80
N ILE A 197 1.01 -17.47 5.79
CA ILE A 197 1.36 -17.03 4.44
C ILE A 197 1.91 -15.60 4.47
N ALA A 198 1.27 -14.71 5.21
CA ALA A 198 1.69 -13.32 5.31
C ALA A 198 3.02 -13.15 6.07
N VAL A 199 3.31 -13.98 7.08
CA VAL A 199 4.62 -14.01 7.76
C VAL A 199 5.73 -14.36 6.76
N VAL A 200 5.53 -15.39 5.92
CA VAL A 200 6.50 -15.76 4.88
C VAL A 200 6.68 -14.64 3.86
N VAL A 201 5.57 -14.05 3.39
CA VAL A 201 5.61 -12.92 2.45
C VAL A 201 6.31 -11.71 3.07
N GLY A 202 6.04 -11.38 4.34
CA GLY A 202 6.68 -10.28 5.07
C GLY A 202 8.18 -10.48 5.20
N ALA A 203 8.63 -11.68 5.54
CA ALA A 203 10.03 -12.05 5.65
C ALA A 203 10.76 -11.92 4.29
N LEU A 204 10.15 -12.41 3.21
CA LEU A 204 10.72 -12.31 1.87
C LEU A 204 10.72 -10.87 1.35
N ALA A 205 9.64 -10.10 1.59
CA ALA A 205 9.56 -8.69 1.21
C ALA A 205 10.61 -7.84 1.94
N GLN A 206 10.91 -8.15 3.19
CA GLN A 206 12.00 -7.55 3.94
C GLN A 206 13.33 -7.84 3.28
N ARG A 207 13.63 -9.10 3.02
CA ARG A 207 14.90 -9.57 2.50
C ARG A 207 15.18 -9.05 1.08
N ALA A 208 14.14 -9.03 0.23
CA ALA A 208 14.18 -8.52 -1.14
C ALA A 208 14.06 -6.98 -1.22
N ARG A 209 13.75 -6.30 -0.11
CA ARG A 209 13.41 -4.86 -0.07
C ARG A 209 12.31 -4.50 -1.07
N LEU A 210 11.33 -5.39 -1.23
CA LEU A 210 10.29 -5.28 -2.24
C LEU A 210 9.50 -3.97 -2.09
N CYS A 211 9.41 -3.21 -3.19
CA CYS A 211 8.73 -1.92 -3.21
C CYS A 211 8.23 -1.59 -4.61
N MET A 212 6.92 -1.38 -4.76
CA MET A 212 6.31 -1.08 -6.05
C MET A 212 6.77 0.29 -6.59
N VAL A 213 6.83 1.30 -5.72
CA VAL A 213 7.38 2.62 -6.07
C VAL A 213 8.86 2.52 -6.43
N GLY A 214 9.64 1.79 -5.62
CA GLY A 214 11.08 1.61 -5.85
C GLY A 214 11.35 1.03 -7.23
N GLY A 215 10.56 0.07 -7.68
CA GLY A 215 10.73 -0.54 -9.01
C GLY A 215 10.68 0.48 -10.16
N ILE A 216 9.67 1.36 -10.16
CA ILE A 216 9.49 2.36 -11.21
C ILE A 216 10.45 3.56 -10.99
N ARG A 217 10.56 4.05 -9.74
CA ARG A 217 11.43 5.16 -9.38
C ARG A 217 12.89 4.90 -9.74
N ASP A 218 13.42 3.74 -9.36
CA ASP A 218 14.83 3.42 -9.54
C ASP A 218 15.15 3.16 -11.02
N ALA A 219 14.18 2.61 -11.77
CA ALA A 219 14.28 2.48 -13.22
C ALA A 219 14.37 3.87 -13.90
N MET A 220 13.57 4.85 -13.46
CA MET A 220 13.56 6.21 -14.01
C MET A 220 14.79 7.03 -13.61
N LEU A 221 15.23 6.93 -12.32
CA LEU A 221 16.32 7.76 -11.78
C LEU A 221 17.71 7.20 -12.12
N PHE A 222 17.88 5.88 -11.99
CA PHE A 222 19.19 5.23 -11.97
C PHE A 222 19.34 4.18 -13.07
N LYS A 223 18.28 3.97 -13.89
CA LYS A 223 18.18 2.84 -14.84
C LYS A 223 18.49 1.50 -14.14
N ASP A 224 18.07 1.38 -12.87
CA ASP A 224 18.18 0.15 -12.09
C ASP A 224 16.82 -0.57 -12.04
N PHE A 225 16.73 -1.70 -12.73
CA PHE A 225 15.49 -2.47 -12.92
C PHE A 225 15.32 -3.59 -11.88
N LYS A 226 16.22 -3.71 -10.89
CA LYS A 226 16.21 -4.84 -9.94
C LYS A 226 14.86 -5.01 -9.23
N LEU A 227 14.32 -3.93 -8.65
CA LEU A 227 13.02 -3.97 -7.96
C LEU A 227 11.85 -4.11 -8.95
N LEU A 228 12.00 -3.61 -10.18
CA LEU A 228 10.98 -3.75 -11.23
C LEU A 228 10.78 -5.22 -11.63
N TYR A 229 11.83 -6.04 -11.63
CA TYR A 229 11.69 -7.48 -11.86
C TYR A 229 10.79 -8.17 -10.83
N GLY A 230 10.79 -7.73 -9.58
CA GLY A 230 9.85 -8.22 -8.56
C GLY A 230 8.41 -7.85 -8.87
N PHE A 231 8.17 -6.62 -9.31
CA PHE A 231 6.86 -6.16 -9.78
C PHE A 231 6.35 -7.00 -10.97
N VAL A 232 7.22 -7.21 -11.98
CA VAL A 232 6.89 -8.04 -13.14
C VAL A 232 6.64 -9.51 -12.75
N ALA A 233 7.42 -10.04 -11.82
CA ALA A 233 7.23 -11.42 -11.34
C ALA A 233 5.86 -11.61 -10.65
N ILE A 234 5.41 -10.64 -9.83
CA ILE A 234 4.05 -10.66 -9.26
C ILE A 234 3.02 -10.73 -10.38
N PHE A 235 3.12 -9.82 -11.37
CA PHE A 235 2.20 -9.73 -12.49
C PHE A 235 2.11 -11.04 -13.27
N VAL A 236 3.26 -11.60 -13.67
CA VAL A 236 3.33 -12.83 -14.49
C VAL A 236 2.70 -14.01 -13.75
N VAL A 237 3.02 -14.19 -12.47
CA VAL A 237 2.46 -15.31 -11.67
C VAL A 237 0.95 -15.14 -11.50
N VAL A 238 0.47 -13.94 -11.22
CA VAL A 238 -0.97 -13.68 -11.04
C VAL A 238 -1.73 -13.83 -12.35
N LEU A 239 -1.18 -13.33 -13.45
CA LEU A 239 -1.77 -13.52 -14.79
C LEU A 239 -1.86 -15.01 -15.15
N ALA A 240 -0.77 -15.75 -15.00
CA ALA A 240 -0.76 -17.18 -15.28
C ALA A 240 -1.76 -17.94 -14.40
N GLY A 241 -1.80 -17.65 -13.09
CA GLY A 241 -2.74 -18.27 -12.15
C GLY A 241 -4.20 -17.98 -12.50
N ASN A 242 -4.55 -16.73 -12.82
CA ASN A 242 -5.91 -16.36 -13.21
C ASN A 242 -6.32 -16.98 -14.55
N LEU A 243 -5.40 -17.14 -15.51
CA LEU A 243 -5.67 -17.84 -16.77
C LEU A 243 -5.90 -19.34 -16.54
N ILE A 244 -5.10 -19.99 -15.70
CA ILE A 244 -5.22 -21.42 -15.38
C ILE A 244 -6.54 -21.70 -14.62
N THR A 245 -6.92 -20.82 -13.68
CA THR A 245 -8.14 -20.99 -12.88
C THR A 245 -9.41 -20.48 -13.57
N GLY A 246 -9.32 -19.92 -14.77
CA GLY A 246 -10.46 -19.32 -15.49
C GLY A 246 -11.00 -18.03 -14.81
N SER A 247 -10.23 -17.43 -13.90
CA SER A 247 -10.64 -16.23 -13.16
C SER A 247 -10.25 -14.93 -13.89
N PHE A 248 -9.57 -15.02 -15.03
CA PHE A 248 -9.18 -13.87 -15.85
C PHE A 248 -10.39 -13.26 -16.55
N LYS A 249 -10.66 -11.97 -16.28
CA LYS A 249 -11.76 -11.23 -16.92
C LYS A 249 -11.24 -9.90 -17.46
N LEU A 250 -11.02 -9.85 -18.78
CA LEU A 250 -10.55 -8.63 -19.44
C LEU A 250 -11.71 -7.62 -19.58
N GLY A 251 -11.50 -6.40 -19.11
CA GLY A 251 -12.48 -5.31 -19.30
C GLY A 251 -12.40 -4.23 -18.24
N PHE A 252 -13.26 -3.25 -18.38
CA PHE A 252 -13.43 -2.13 -17.44
C PHE A 252 -14.59 -2.35 -16.47
N ALA A 253 -15.74 -2.77 -16.97
CA ALA A 253 -16.98 -2.84 -16.20
C ALA A 253 -17.03 -4.06 -15.27
N LEU A 254 -17.64 -3.87 -14.09
CA LEU A 254 -17.92 -4.93 -13.11
C LEU A 254 -16.69 -5.76 -12.73
N GLN A 255 -15.53 -5.13 -12.65
CA GLN A 255 -14.35 -5.77 -12.13
C GLN A 255 -14.45 -5.93 -10.60
N PRO A 256 -13.89 -6.99 -10.02
CA PRO A 256 -14.00 -7.25 -8.57
C PRO A 256 -13.52 -6.08 -7.72
N ILE A 257 -14.44 -5.47 -6.96
CA ILE A 257 -14.18 -4.34 -6.06
C ILE A 257 -13.37 -3.24 -6.78
N ALA A 258 -13.87 -2.81 -7.95
CA ALA A 258 -13.28 -1.77 -8.78
C ALA A 258 -14.38 -0.91 -9.39
N HIS A 259 -14.05 0.29 -9.81
CA HIS A 259 -14.95 1.18 -10.52
C HIS A 259 -14.32 1.64 -11.84
N SER A 260 -15.18 1.97 -12.80
CA SER A 260 -14.78 2.44 -14.14
C SER A 260 -14.72 3.96 -14.28
N SER A 261 -14.71 4.71 -13.18
CA SER A 261 -14.52 6.16 -13.20
C SER A 261 -13.04 6.51 -13.40
N GLN A 262 -12.61 6.56 -14.68
CA GLN A 262 -11.18 6.54 -15.06
C GLN A 262 -10.38 7.72 -14.56
N LEU A 263 -10.95 8.94 -14.60
CA LEU A 263 -10.27 10.13 -14.10
C LEU A 263 -9.86 9.98 -12.62
N TRP A 264 -10.74 9.40 -11.81
CA TRP A 264 -10.50 9.25 -10.37
C TRP A 264 -9.61 8.04 -10.05
N ASN A 265 -9.62 7.00 -10.91
CA ASN A 265 -8.60 5.96 -10.88
C ASN A 265 -7.20 6.54 -11.13
N LEU A 266 -7.07 7.41 -12.13
CA LEU A 266 -5.81 8.06 -12.48
C LEU A 266 -5.35 9.02 -11.38
N LEU A 267 -6.19 9.98 -10.94
CA LEU A 267 -5.81 11.00 -9.96
C LEU A 267 -5.56 10.40 -8.56
N GLY A 268 -6.36 9.43 -8.14
CA GLY A 268 -6.12 8.70 -6.89
C GLY A 268 -4.75 8.04 -6.89
N MET A 269 -4.37 7.41 -8.00
CA MET A 269 -3.06 6.76 -8.12
C MET A 269 -1.90 7.74 -8.37
N VAL A 270 -2.14 8.93 -8.96
CA VAL A 270 -1.16 10.04 -8.96
C VAL A 270 -0.82 10.43 -7.51
N LEU A 271 -1.83 10.62 -6.68
CA LEU A 271 -1.66 10.96 -5.26
C LEU A 271 -0.87 9.89 -4.51
N VAL A 272 -1.19 8.61 -4.74
CA VAL A 272 -0.45 7.46 -4.16
C VAL A 272 1.00 7.43 -4.64
N GLY A 273 1.25 7.58 -5.93
CA GLY A 273 2.59 7.52 -6.51
C GLY A 273 3.49 8.63 -5.99
N TRP A 274 2.98 9.87 -6.05
CA TRP A 274 3.71 11.04 -5.57
C TRP A 274 4.01 10.94 -4.07
N GLY A 275 2.99 10.77 -3.22
CA GLY A 275 3.16 10.65 -1.77
C GLY A 275 4.11 9.50 -1.38
N SER A 276 4.02 8.35 -2.05
CA SER A 276 4.92 7.22 -1.79
C SER A 276 6.38 7.49 -2.16
N VAL A 277 6.65 8.32 -3.18
CA VAL A 277 8.02 8.79 -3.49
C VAL A 277 8.53 9.69 -2.38
N LEU A 278 7.73 10.66 -1.92
CA LEU A 278 8.11 11.56 -0.83
C LEU A 278 8.35 10.81 0.48
N LEU A 279 7.57 9.77 0.76
CA LEU A 279 7.73 8.89 1.93
C LEU A 279 8.90 7.91 1.82
N GLY A 280 9.46 7.73 0.62
CA GLY A 280 10.54 6.78 0.34
C GLY A 280 10.10 5.33 0.14
N GLY A 281 8.80 5.04 0.04
CA GLY A 281 8.29 3.69 -0.21
C GLY A 281 6.76 3.61 -0.30
N CYS A 282 6.26 2.62 -1.05
CA CYS A 282 4.83 2.35 -1.17
C CYS A 282 4.24 1.82 0.17
N PRO A 283 2.91 1.76 0.33
CA PRO A 283 2.27 1.25 1.55
C PRO A 283 2.81 -0.09 2.04
N LEU A 284 3.07 -1.05 1.15
CA LEU A 284 3.73 -2.31 1.51
C LEU A 284 5.10 -2.05 2.15
N ARG A 285 5.95 -1.25 1.51
CA ARG A 285 7.30 -0.98 2.01
C ARG A 285 7.27 -0.24 3.35
N GLN A 286 6.27 0.60 3.61
CA GLN A 286 6.13 1.26 4.92
C GLN A 286 5.83 0.26 6.03
N LEU A 287 4.96 -0.75 5.81
CA LEU A 287 4.73 -1.83 6.77
C LEU A 287 6.00 -2.63 7.06
N ILE A 288 6.71 -3.01 6.00
CA ILE A 288 7.96 -3.79 6.11
C ILE A 288 9.03 -3.00 6.88
N LEU A 289 9.24 -1.72 6.53
CA LEU A 289 10.19 -0.84 7.22
C LEU A 289 9.84 -0.65 8.70
N ALA A 290 8.56 -0.51 9.03
CA ALA A 290 8.12 -0.42 10.42
C ALA A 290 8.40 -1.73 11.17
N GLY A 291 8.26 -2.89 10.52
CA GLY A 291 8.71 -4.18 11.06
C GLY A 291 10.23 -4.25 11.28
N GLU A 292 11.02 -3.56 10.44
CA GLU A 292 12.50 -3.46 10.56
C GLU A 292 12.96 -2.50 11.68
N GLY A 293 12.05 -1.89 12.44
CA GLY A 293 12.37 -0.94 13.52
C GLY A 293 12.35 0.54 13.11
N ASN A 294 11.81 0.88 11.95
CA ASN A 294 11.70 2.25 11.48
C ASN A 294 10.43 2.94 12.03
N GLY A 295 10.56 3.72 13.10
CA GLY A 295 9.46 4.47 13.72
C GLY A 295 8.86 5.52 12.79
N ASP A 296 9.62 6.12 11.87
CA ASP A 296 9.09 7.05 10.85
C ASP A 296 8.10 6.36 9.91
N SER A 297 8.37 5.09 9.57
CA SER A 297 7.45 4.27 8.78
C SER A 297 6.24 3.84 9.61
N ALA A 298 6.40 3.58 10.91
CA ALA A 298 5.27 3.33 11.80
C ALA A 298 4.34 4.54 11.87
N VAL A 299 4.87 5.76 12.00
CA VAL A 299 4.09 7.01 11.95
C VAL A 299 3.35 7.13 10.61
N THR A 300 3.98 6.78 9.50
CA THR A 300 3.32 6.76 8.18
C THR A 300 2.17 5.76 8.15
N VAL A 301 2.34 4.57 8.72
CA VAL A 301 1.27 3.54 8.83
C VAL A 301 0.11 4.04 9.70
N PHE A 302 0.39 4.68 10.83
CA PHE A 302 -0.66 5.31 11.63
C PHE A 302 -1.40 6.42 10.86
N GLY A 303 -0.68 7.21 10.07
CA GLY A 303 -1.29 8.16 9.14
C GLY A 303 -2.21 7.45 8.13
N MET A 304 -1.80 6.32 7.57
CA MET A 304 -2.66 5.52 6.67
C MET A 304 -3.91 4.99 7.38
N ILE A 305 -3.80 4.53 8.62
CA ILE A 305 -4.94 4.06 9.43
C ILE A 305 -5.94 5.21 9.64
N VAL A 306 -5.47 6.37 10.07
CA VAL A 306 -6.33 7.56 10.26
C VAL A 306 -6.93 8.02 8.92
N GLY A 307 -6.16 8.01 7.83
CA GLY A 307 -6.65 8.28 6.49
C GLY A 307 -7.77 7.34 6.05
N ALA A 308 -7.70 6.04 6.42
CA ALA A 308 -8.75 5.07 6.16
C ALA A 308 -10.03 5.37 6.98
N ALA A 309 -9.89 5.76 8.25
CA ALA A 309 -11.02 6.18 9.08
C ALA A 309 -11.72 7.41 8.47
N PHE A 310 -10.96 8.43 8.09
CA PHE A 310 -11.50 9.61 7.41
C PHE A 310 -12.18 9.26 6.09
N ALA A 311 -11.56 8.40 5.28
CA ALA A 311 -12.10 8.02 3.98
C ALA A 311 -13.49 7.38 4.09
N HIS A 312 -13.75 6.59 5.13
CA HIS A 312 -15.05 5.95 5.30
C HIS A 312 -16.05 6.79 6.09
N ASN A 313 -15.61 7.53 7.11
CA ASN A 313 -16.53 8.36 7.89
C ASN A 313 -17.04 9.57 7.10
N PHE A 314 -16.27 10.08 6.14
CA PHE A 314 -16.66 11.23 5.31
C PHE A 314 -17.01 10.85 3.87
N GLY A 315 -17.12 9.55 3.56
CA GLY A 315 -17.50 9.08 2.23
C GLY A 315 -16.49 9.43 1.13
N LEU A 316 -15.19 9.43 1.44
CA LEU A 316 -14.13 9.77 0.47
C LEU A 316 -13.67 8.57 -0.36
N ALA A 317 -13.94 7.35 0.13
CA ALA A 317 -13.56 6.11 -0.54
C ALA A 317 -14.39 5.88 -1.81
N GLY A 318 -13.81 5.16 -2.78
CA GLY A 318 -14.53 4.72 -3.97
C GLY A 318 -15.56 3.65 -3.67
N ASN A 319 -16.60 3.59 -4.52
CA ASN A 319 -17.56 2.50 -4.57
C ASN A 319 -17.33 1.71 -5.85
N ALA A 320 -17.42 0.39 -5.77
CA ALA A 320 -17.30 -0.48 -6.94
C ALA A 320 -18.49 -0.30 -7.89
N ASP A 321 -18.27 -0.65 -9.18
CA ASP A 321 -19.38 -0.77 -10.13
C ASP A 321 -20.38 -1.80 -9.61
N ALA A 322 -21.65 -1.54 -9.85
CA ALA A 322 -22.76 -2.41 -9.45
C ALA A 322 -23.69 -2.69 -10.65
N MET A 323 -24.54 -3.68 -10.52
CA MET A 323 -25.63 -3.94 -11.45
C MET A 323 -26.94 -3.45 -10.83
N ASN A 324 -27.76 -2.71 -11.58
CA ASN A 324 -29.11 -2.35 -11.14
C ASN A 324 -30.10 -3.51 -11.41
N GLU A 325 -31.36 -3.35 -11.00
CA GLU A 325 -32.41 -4.34 -11.21
C GLU A 325 -32.67 -4.60 -12.69
N ALA A 326 -32.46 -3.60 -13.56
CA ALA A 326 -32.58 -3.70 -15.01
C ALA A 326 -31.38 -4.38 -15.70
N LYS A 327 -30.43 -4.93 -14.92
CA LYS A 327 -29.14 -5.54 -15.39
C LYS A 327 -28.25 -4.56 -16.15
N GLU A 328 -28.38 -3.27 -15.91
CA GLU A 328 -27.47 -2.26 -16.44
C GLU A 328 -26.32 -1.99 -15.46
N VAL A 329 -25.15 -1.69 -16.02
CA VAL A 329 -23.96 -1.35 -15.23
C VAL A 329 -24.09 0.06 -14.67
N VAL A 330 -24.18 0.17 -13.35
CA VAL A 330 -24.07 1.45 -12.66
C VAL A 330 -22.59 1.68 -12.35
N VAL A 331 -22.01 2.69 -12.99
CA VAL A 331 -20.62 3.07 -12.78
C VAL A 331 -20.42 3.55 -11.35
N GLY A 332 -19.53 2.89 -10.64
CA GLY A 332 -19.09 3.31 -9.32
C GLY A 332 -18.15 4.54 -9.39
N GLY A 333 -17.41 4.76 -8.34
CA GLY A 333 -16.43 5.85 -8.25
C GLY A 333 -16.48 6.54 -6.91
N ILE A 334 -15.85 7.69 -6.81
CA ILE A 334 -15.81 8.48 -5.58
C ILE A 334 -16.95 9.51 -5.54
N SER A 335 -17.42 9.79 -4.33
CA SER A 335 -18.39 10.85 -4.06
C SER A 335 -17.82 12.25 -4.35
N ASN A 336 -18.63 13.30 -4.30
CA ASN A 336 -18.14 14.67 -4.44
C ASN A 336 -17.15 15.02 -3.31
N ASN A 337 -17.36 14.54 -2.08
CA ASN A 337 -16.41 14.70 -0.99
C ASN A 337 -15.08 14.01 -1.31
N GLY A 338 -15.12 12.82 -1.89
CA GLY A 338 -13.94 12.09 -2.34
C GLY A 338 -13.17 12.85 -3.44
N LYS A 339 -13.88 13.46 -4.40
CA LYS A 339 -13.28 14.30 -5.44
C LYS A 339 -12.52 15.48 -4.84
N VAL A 340 -13.17 16.20 -3.92
CA VAL A 340 -12.56 17.31 -3.19
C VAL A 340 -11.33 16.82 -2.40
N ALA A 341 -11.43 15.70 -1.70
CA ALA A 341 -10.33 15.16 -0.91
C ALA A 341 -9.11 14.76 -1.75
N VAL A 342 -9.32 14.18 -2.94
CA VAL A 342 -8.21 13.85 -3.87
C VAL A 342 -7.56 15.11 -4.41
N CYS A 343 -8.36 16.12 -4.83
CA CYS A 343 -7.81 17.40 -5.30
C CYS A 343 -7.04 18.14 -4.18
N LEU A 344 -7.62 18.21 -2.99
CA LEU A 344 -6.96 18.78 -1.80
C LEU A 344 -5.67 18.02 -1.47
N GLY A 345 -5.70 16.69 -1.56
CA GLY A 345 -4.51 15.86 -1.37
C GLY A 345 -3.38 16.20 -2.34
N ILE A 346 -3.69 16.42 -3.61
CA ILE A 346 -2.71 16.84 -4.62
C ILE A 346 -2.13 18.22 -4.26
N LEU A 347 -2.96 19.16 -3.82
CA LEU A 347 -2.49 20.48 -3.37
C LEU A 347 -1.60 20.39 -2.13
N ILE A 348 -1.97 19.55 -1.16
CA ILE A 348 -1.16 19.30 0.04
C ILE A 348 0.17 18.63 -0.33
N MET A 349 0.18 17.64 -1.25
CA MET A 349 1.42 17.06 -1.75
C MET A 349 2.32 18.11 -2.37
N LEU A 350 1.76 19.04 -3.16
CA LEU A 350 2.51 20.14 -3.73
C LEU A 350 3.07 21.04 -2.64
N GLY A 351 2.25 21.49 -1.69
CA GLY A 351 2.67 22.32 -0.56
C GLY A 351 3.78 21.69 0.26
N VAL A 352 3.62 20.40 0.65
CA VAL A 352 4.64 19.63 1.36
C VAL A 352 5.93 19.49 0.55
N SER A 353 5.81 19.25 -0.76
CA SER A 353 6.97 19.16 -1.65
C SER A 353 7.76 20.46 -1.70
N LEU A 354 7.07 21.60 -1.86
CA LEU A 354 7.69 22.92 -1.90
C LEU A 354 8.29 23.32 -0.55
N TRP A 355 7.57 23.06 0.55
CA TRP A 355 8.02 23.40 1.91
C TRP A 355 9.30 22.69 2.33
N ASN A 356 9.50 21.47 1.88
CA ASN A 356 10.65 20.63 2.23
C ASN A 356 11.79 20.70 1.21
N MET A 357 11.75 21.62 0.24
CA MET A 357 12.87 21.94 -0.63
C MET A 357 13.85 22.90 0.08
N PRO A 358 15.14 22.86 -0.27
CA PRO A 358 16.11 23.84 0.24
C PRO A 358 15.68 25.26 -0.16
N LYS A 359 15.65 26.17 0.80
CA LYS A 359 15.20 27.57 0.61
C LYS A 359 16.17 28.44 -0.22
N THR A 360 17.39 27.94 -0.48
CA THR A 360 18.39 28.61 -1.34
C THR A 360 19.23 27.52 -2.01
N ALA A 361 19.47 27.67 -3.30
CA ALA A 361 20.61 27.02 -3.90
C ALA A 361 21.86 27.58 -3.17
N SER A 362 22.48 26.78 -2.30
CA SER A 362 23.84 27.12 -1.83
C SER A 362 24.67 27.39 -3.06
N ALA A 363 25.23 28.61 -3.14
CA ALA A 363 26.22 28.96 -4.15
C ALA A 363 27.27 27.83 -4.25
N PRO A 364 27.80 27.54 -5.45
CA PRO A 364 28.84 26.54 -5.58
C PRO A 364 29.93 26.89 -4.57
N VAL A 365 30.32 25.93 -3.75
CA VAL A 365 31.53 26.04 -2.93
C VAL A 365 32.65 26.24 -3.94
N GLU A 366 33.11 27.48 -4.10
CA GLU A 366 34.34 27.79 -4.82
C GLU A 366 35.43 26.91 -4.21
N ALA A 367 36.01 26.06 -5.03
CA ALA A 367 37.14 25.24 -4.66
C ALA A 367 38.24 26.19 -4.18
N ALA A 368 38.44 26.26 -2.88
CA ALA A 368 39.63 26.88 -2.34
C ALA A 368 40.85 26.16 -2.90
N LYS A 369 41.63 26.91 -3.68
CA LYS A 369 42.92 26.51 -4.26
C LYS A 369 43.91 26.21 -3.13
#